data_4a471e54b29b4ea0f2186032db4342a6
#
_entry.id   4a471e54b29b4ea0f2186032db4342a6
#
_cell.length_a   1.000
_cell.length_b   1.000
_cell.length_c   1.000
_cell.angle_alpha   90.00
_cell.angle_beta   90.00
_cell.angle_gamma   90.00
#
_symmetry.space_group_name_H-M   'P 1'
#
loop_
_entity.id
_entity.type
_entity.pdbx_description
1 polymer ?
#
loop_
_entity_poly.entity_id
_entity_poly.type
_entity_poly.pdbx_seq_one_letter_code
_entity_poly.pdbx_strand_id
1 'polypeptide(L)'
;MRSIEPPYTNWFLFSSTIESFLAKAAGLRAYDDYRVMTTIRKVEEWYMGDGWYADGPVFAFDYYSSYVFHAMYLETLQNMIDARANTRLEYKKYYDRALKRAQKFAIILERFISPEGTFPVIGRSTPYRMAAMQPLALMAWYQKLPSDLSNGQVRAALTKVMHRMFDTQQNFNEGGYLTIGFCGHQPETADWYTNNGSLYMTSLAFMPLGLPASHPFWTDAPQPWTQVKAWNGQPFPKDHRWADDIQTKDRW
;
A
#
# COMPACT_ATOMS: atom_id res chain seq x y z
N MET A 1 24.50 2.14 3.72
CA MET A 1 23.33 1.26 3.48
C MET A 1 23.69 -0.02 2.72
N ARG A 2 24.58 0.01 1.74
CA ARG A 2 24.98 -1.21 0.99
C ARG A 2 25.66 -2.30 1.83
N SER A 3 26.25 -1.94 2.95
CA SER A 3 26.84 -2.90 3.89
C SER A 3 25.83 -3.62 4.79
N ILE A 4 24.56 -3.22 4.75
CA ILE A 4 23.50 -3.83 5.55
C ILE A 4 22.86 -4.94 4.74
N GLU A 5 22.85 -6.14 5.31
CA GLU A 5 22.07 -7.27 4.79
C GLU A 5 20.65 -7.19 5.35
N PRO A 6 19.64 -6.97 4.50
CA PRO A 6 18.27 -6.92 5.00
C PRO A 6 17.81 -8.31 5.45
N PRO A 7 17.00 -8.41 6.53
CA PRO A 7 16.34 -9.65 6.90
C PRO A 7 15.51 -10.21 5.72
N TYR A 8 15.37 -11.53 5.67
CA TYR A 8 14.65 -12.25 4.62
C TYR A 8 13.12 -12.11 4.74
N THR A 9 12.65 -10.86 4.61
CA THR A 9 11.26 -10.41 4.80
C THR A 9 10.98 -9.21 3.89
N ASN A 10 9.88 -8.48 4.17
CA ASN A 10 9.56 -7.20 3.52
C ASN A 10 10.73 -6.20 3.45
N TRP A 11 11.74 -6.32 4.30
CA TRP A 11 12.94 -5.47 4.31
C TRP A 11 13.74 -5.50 3.00
N PHE A 12 13.58 -6.54 2.19
CA PHE A 12 14.13 -6.55 0.84
C PHE A 12 13.63 -5.39 -0.02
N LEU A 13 12.36 -4.99 0.17
CA LEU A 13 11.78 -3.87 -0.57
C LEU A 13 12.41 -2.54 -0.20
N PHE A 14 12.76 -2.32 1.06
CA PHE A 14 13.50 -1.10 1.45
C PHE A 14 14.86 -1.02 0.73
N SER A 15 15.58 -2.13 0.69
CA SER A 15 16.86 -2.20 -0.01
C SER A 15 16.70 -1.94 -1.51
N SER A 16 15.76 -2.60 -2.16
CA SER A 16 15.56 -2.47 -3.61
C SER A 16 15.00 -1.11 -4.02
N THR A 17 14.15 -0.49 -3.19
CA THR A 17 13.65 0.87 -3.44
C THR A 17 14.81 1.87 -3.46
N ILE A 18 15.74 1.76 -2.50
CA ILE A 18 16.95 2.60 -2.46
C ILE A 18 17.82 2.36 -3.71
N GLU A 19 18.10 1.11 -4.04
CA GLU A 19 18.95 0.78 -5.18
C GLU A 19 18.31 1.21 -6.52
N SER A 20 16.99 1.01 -6.68
CA SER A 20 16.28 1.46 -7.87
C SER A 20 16.24 2.99 -8.00
N PHE A 21 16.11 3.71 -6.87
CA PHE A 21 16.26 5.16 -6.85
C PHE A 21 17.66 5.60 -7.29
N LEU A 22 18.72 4.94 -6.82
CA LEU A 22 20.09 5.22 -7.25
C LEU A 22 20.27 4.94 -8.75
N ALA A 23 19.69 3.87 -9.28
CA ALA A 23 19.71 3.59 -10.71
C ALA A 23 19.12 4.74 -11.53
N LYS A 24 17.98 5.28 -11.08
CA LYS A 24 17.27 6.38 -11.74
C LYS A 24 17.99 7.73 -11.58
N ALA A 25 18.44 8.04 -10.37
CA ALA A 25 18.97 9.37 -10.05
C ALA A 25 20.46 9.53 -10.36
N ALA A 26 21.27 8.47 -10.21
CA ALA A 26 22.72 8.50 -10.34
C ALA A 26 23.26 7.61 -11.47
N GLY A 27 22.38 6.92 -12.18
CA GLY A 27 22.70 6.08 -13.33
C GLY A 27 23.01 4.62 -12.99
N LEU A 28 23.00 3.79 -14.02
CA LEU A 28 23.05 2.33 -13.91
C LEU A 28 24.35 1.75 -13.31
N ARG A 29 25.39 2.56 -13.14
CA ARG A 29 26.63 2.14 -12.44
C ARG A 29 26.57 2.38 -10.93
N ALA A 30 25.54 3.07 -10.45
CA ALA A 30 25.45 3.50 -9.06
C ALA A 30 24.62 2.54 -8.18
N TYR A 31 23.95 1.55 -8.74
CA TYR A 31 23.06 0.64 -8.03
C TYR A 31 23.57 -0.80 -8.01
N ASP A 32 23.01 -1.61 -7.11
CA ASP A 32 23.26 -3.03 -6.98
C ASP A 32 22.12 -3.82 -7.67
N ASP A 33 22.38 -4.28 -8.90
CA ASP A 33 21.42 -5.04 -9.71
C ASP A 33 20.99 -6.34 -9.01
N TYR A 34 21.91 -7.03 -8.36
CA TYR A 34 21.60 -8.29 -7.68
C TYR A 34 20.56 -8.11 -6.55
N ARG A 35 20.65 -7.02 -5.80
CA ARG A 35 19.67 -6.70 -4.74
C ARG A 35 18.28 -6.47 -5.31
N VAL A 36 18.19 -5.68 -6.38
CA VAL A 36 16.91 -5.41 -7.06
C VAL A 36 16.32 -6.71 -7.63
N MET A 37 17.12 -7.49 -8.36
CA MET A 37 16.67 -8.75 -8.97
C MET A 37 16.22 -9.78 -7.92
N THR A 38 16.99 -9.91 -6.84
CA THR A 38 16.65 -10.83 -5.75
C THR A 38 15.35 -10.44 -5.08
N THR A 39 15.16 -9.14 -4.81
CA THR A 39 13.90 -8.64 -4.24
C THR A 39 12.70 -8.96 -5.14
N ILE A 40 12.80 -8.65 -6.44
CA ILE A 40 11.71 -8.92 -7.38
C ILE A 40 11.32 -10.40 -7.37
N ARG A 41 12.30 -11.30 -7.46
CA ARG A 41 12.05 -12.74 -7.43
C ARG A 41 11.38 -13.18 -6.13
N LYS A 42 11.81 -12.64 -5.00
CA LYS A 42 11.24 -13.00 -3.70
C LYS A 42 9.84 -12.45 -3.49
N VAL A 43 9.58 -11.23 -3.91
CA VAL A 43 8.22 -10.66 -3.87
C VAL A 43 7.25 -11.47 -4.75
N GLU A 44 7.68 -11.92 -5.92
CA GLU A 44 6.87 -12.80 -6.76
C GLU A 44 6.63 -14.17 -6.12
N GLU A 45 7.63 -14.74 -5.46
CA GLU A 45 7.53 -16.01 -4.71
C GLU A 45 6.58 -15.91 -3.52
N TRP A 46 6.55 -14.75 -2.84
CA TRP A 46 5.73 -14.51 -1.65
C TRP A 46 4.30 -14.06 -1.95
N TYR A 47 3.91 -13.93 -3.21
CA TYR A 47 2.54 -13.58 -3.56
C TYR A 47 1.57 -14.72 -3.23
N MET A 48 0.52 -14.40 -2.44
CA MET A 48 -0.44 -15.37 -1.92
C MET A 48 -1.78 -15.41 -2.67
N GLY A 49 -2.01 -14.44 -3.56
CA GLY A 49 -3.28 -14.27 -4.25
C GLY A 49 -4.10 -13.11 -3.69
N ASP A 50 -5.11 -12.67 -4.45
CA ASP A 50 -6.03 -11.58 -4.10
C ASP A 50 -5.34 -10.30 -3.57
N GLY A 51 -4.13 -10.02 -4.05
CA GLY A 51 -3.35 -8.86 -3.65
C GLY A 51 -2.55 -9.01 -2.36
N TRP A 52 -2.61 -10.16 -1.68
CA TRP A 52 -1.85 -10.40 -0.46
C TRP A 52 -0.46 -10.97 -0.74
N TYR A 53 0.50 -10.57 0.09
CA TYR A 53 1.86 -11.08 0.10
C TYR A 53 2.19 -11.69 1.47
N ALA A 54 2.94 -12.79 1.46
CA ALA A 54 3.59 -13.27 2.66
C ALA A 54 4.79 -12.37 3.01
N ASP A 55 5.11 -12.27 4.30
CA ASP A 55 6.26 -11.50 4.77
C ASP A 55 7.48 -12.42 4.93
N GLY A 56 8.03 -12.84 3.81
CA GLY A 56 9.04 -13.87 3.74
C GLY A 56 8.40 -15.26 3.58
N PRO A 57 9.02 -16.31 4.16
CA PRO A 57 8.53 -17.69 4.01
C PRO A 57 7.21 -17.98 4.71
N VAL A 58 6.78 -17.12 5.64
CA VAL A 58 5.59 -17.33 6.47
C VAL A 58 4.57 -16.23 6.19
N PHE A 59 3.34 -16.66 5.91
CA PHE A 59 2.23 -15.73 5.74
C PHE A 59 1.80 -15.14 7.09
N ALA A 60 1.69 -13.82 7.14
CA ALA A 60 1.09 -13.08 8.24
C ALA A 60 -0.09 -12.25 7.70
N PHE A 61 -1.26 -12.41 8.33
CA PHE A 61 -2.44 -11.64 7.96
C PHE A 61 -2.40 -10.26 8.64
N ASP A 62 -1.67 -9.35 8.02
CA ASP A 62 -1.47 -7.98 8.50
C ASP A 62 -1.41 -6.98 7.35
N TYR A 63 -1.29 -5.69 7.67
CA TYR A 63 -1.23 -4.61 6.67
C TYR A 63 0.17 -4.37 6.09
N TYR A 64 1.13 -5.28 6.22
CA TYR A 64 2.42 -5.11 5.51
C TYR A 64 2.27 -5.17 4.00
N SER A 65 1.24 -5.87 3.49
CA SER A 65 0.84 -5.74 2.08
C SER A 65 0.53 -4.29 1.72
N SER A 66 -0.08 -3.50 2.63
CA SER A 66 -0.34 -2.07 2.47
C SER A 66 0.93 -1.23 2.69
N TYR A 67 1.53 -1.35 3.89
CA TYR A 67 2.59 -0.44 4.34
C TYR A 67 3.84 -0.49 3.47
N VAL A 68 4.15 -1.65 2.89
CA VAL A 68 5.43 -1.91 2.25
C VAL A 68 5.25 -2.51 0.86
N PHE A 69 4.59 -3.69 0.74
CA PHE A 69 4.66 -4.46 -0.49
C PHE A 69 4.17 -3.70 -1.73
N HIS A 70 2.92 -3.26 -1.78
CA HIS A 70 2.37 -2.67 -2.99
C HIS A 70 3.09 -1.39 -3.42
N ALA A 71 3.30 -0.47 -2.48
CA ALA A 71 3.89 0.82 -2.80
C ALA A 71 5.36 0.71 -3.21
N MET A 72 6.18 0.05 -2.39
CA MET A 72 7.62 -0.04 -2.66
C MET A 72 7.93 -0.94 -3.85
N TYR A 73 7.12 -1.98 -4.09
CA TYR A 73 7.32 -2.85 -5.24
C TYR A 73 7.03 -2.13 -6.55
N LEU A 74 5.90 -1.40 -6.63
CA LEU A 74 5.56 -0.57 -7.78
C LEU A 74 6.62 0.52 -8.02
N GLU A 75 7.07 1.19 -6.96
CA GLU A 75 8.11 2.22 -7.06
C GLU A 75 9.45 1.64 -7.54
N THR A 76 9.88 0.52 -6.97
CA THR A 76 11.09 -0.17 -7.41
C THR A 76 11.05 -0.48 -8.90
N LEU A 77 9.97 -1.09 -9.38
CA LEU A 77 9.80 -1.46 -10.77
C LEU A 77 9.73 -0.22 -11.69
N GLN A 78 9.00 0.81 -11.28
CA GLN A 78 8.90 2.05 -12.06
C GLN A 78 10.25 2.76 -12.16
N ASN A 79 11.01 2.85 -11.08
CA ASN A 79 12.35 3.45 -11.09
C ASN A 79 13.28 2.69 -12.04
N MET A 80 13.22 1.36 -12.09
CA MET A 80 14.03 0.56 -13.02
C MET A 80 13.61 0.76 -14.49
N ILE A 81 12.32 0.92 -14.75
CA ILE A 81 11.79 1.26 -16.09
C ILE A 81 12.29 2.65 -16.50
N ASP A 82 12.17 3.64 -15.62
CA ASP A 82 12.58 5.02 -15.87
C ASP A 82 14.11 5.14 -16.09
N ALA A 83 14.88 4.37 -15.35
CA ALA A 83 16.33 4.26 -15.52
C ALA A 83 16.73 3.57 -16.82
N ARG A 84 15.77 3.00 -17.56
CA ARG A 84 16.02 2.21 -18.77
C ARG A 84 17.03 1.07 -18.53
N ALA A 85 16.89 0.43 -17.39
CA ALA A 85 17.75 -0.68 -17.01
C ALA A 85 17.53 -1.86 -17.96
N ASN A 86 18.49 -2.10 -18.82
CA ASN A 86 18.48 -3.21 -19.77
C ASN A 86 19.06 -4.45 -19.10
N THR A 87 18.23 -5.15 -18.32
CA THR A 87 18.58 -6.36 -17.61
C THR A 87 17.87 -7.57 -18.20
N ARG A 88 18.19 -8.76 -17.67
CA ARG A 88 17.49 -10.01 -18.03
C ARG A 88 16.03 -10.06 -17.55
N LEU A 89 15.61 -9.09 -16.73
CA LEU A 89 14.26 -8.97 -16.22
C LEU A 89 13.45 -7.99 -17.04
N GLU A 90 12.27 -8.41 -17.42
CA GLU A 90 11.29 -7.56 -18.08
C GLU A 90 10.53 -6.74 -17.03
N TYR A 91 11.13 -5.67 -16.51
CA TYR A 91 10.54 -4.84 -15.45
C TYR A 91 9.10 -4.39 -15.74
N LYS A 92 8.80 -4.09 -17.01
CA LYS A 92 7.45 -3.69 -17.42
C LYS A 92 6.42 -4.81 -17.17
N LYS A 93 6.76 -6.06 -17.46
CA LYS A 93 5.89 -7.22 -17.21
C LYS A 93 5.59 -7.39 -15.71
N TYR A 94 6.62 -7.25 -14.87
CA TYR A 94 6.46 -7.29 -13.42
C TYR A 94 5.64 -6.11 -12.90
N TYR A 95 5.86 -4.91 -13.44
CA TYR A 95 5.09 -3.72 -13.08
C TYR A 95 3.61 -3.89 -13.41
N ASP A 96 3.27 -4.36 -14.61
CA ASP A 96 1.88 -4.55 -15.03
C ASP A 96 1.16 -5.57 -14.12
N ARG A 97 1.87 -6.63 -13.73
CA ARG A 97 1.37 -7.64 -12.78
C ARG A 97 1.19 -7.04 -11.38
N ALA A 98 2.21 -6.35 -10.87
CA ALA A 98 2.15 -5.69 -9.57
C ALA A 98 1.03 -4.65 -9.49
N LEU A 99 0.81 -3.89 -10.57
CA LEU A 99 -0.27 -2.91 -10.67
C LEU A 99 -1.64 -3.58 -10.54
N LYS A 100 -1.87 -4.66 -11.26
CA LYS A 100 -3.13 -5.42 -11.16
C LYS A 100 -3.36 -5.96 -9.74
N ARG A 101 -2.31 -6.49 -9.10
CA ARG A 101 -2.38 -6.95 -7.70
C ARG A 101 -2.72 -5.81 -6.74
N ALA A 102 -2.11 -4.64 -6.94
CA ALA A 102 -2.40 -3.44 -6.15
C ALA A 102 -3.83 -2.93 -6.37
N GLN A 103 -4.34 -2.98 -7.60
CA GLN A 103 -5.74 -2.65 -7.92
C GLN A 103 -6.71 -3.61 -7.23
N LYS A 104 -6.44 -4.92 -7.26
CA LYS A 104 -7.26 -5.92 -6.54
C LYS A 104 -7.24 -5.66 -5.04
N PHE A 105 -6.06 -5.37 -4.48
CA PHE A 105 -5.93 -5.08 -3.05
C PHE A 105 -6.63 -3.77 -2.66
N ALA A 106 -6.61 -2.75 -3.52
CA ALA A 106 -7.36 -1.51 -3.30
C ALA A 106 -8.88 -1.75 -3.22
N ILE A 107 -9.43 -2.65 -4.03
CA ILE A 107 -10.84 -3.07 -3.93
C ILE A 107 -11.12 -3.69 -2.56
N ILE A 108 -10.24 -4.56 -2.06
CA ILE A 108 -10.38 -5.20 -0.75
C ILE A 108 -10.33 -4.14 0.37
N LEU A 109 -9.37 -3.22 0.30
CA LEU A 109 -9.24 -2.16 1.30
C LEU A 109 -10.48 -1.25 1.35
N GLU A 110 -11.02 -0.87 0.19
CA GLU A 110 -12.26 -0.09 0.14
C GLU A 110 -13.42 -0.85 0.79
N ARG A 111 -13.53 -2.16 0.56
CA ARG A 111 -14.55 -3.02 1.18
C ARG A 111 -14.33 -3.26 2.67
N PHE A 112 -13.14 -3.04 3.19
CA PHE A 112 -12.89 -3.09 4.64
C PHE A 112 -13.41 -1.86 5.37
N ILE A 113 -13.65 -0.76 4.67
CA ILE A 113 -14.14 0.47 5.31
C ILE A 113 -15.64 0.34 5.60
N SER A 114 -16.00 0.25 6.88
CA SER A 114 -17.39 0.19 7.33
C SER A 114 -18.15 1.49 7.00
N PRO A 115 -19.50 1.50 7.03
CA PRO A 115 -20.27 2.72 6.86
C PRO A 115 -19.89 3.85 7.84
N GLU A 116 -19.41 3.50 9.04
CA GLU A 116 -18.98 4.42 10.08
C GLU A 116 -17.54 4.92 9.89
N GLY A 117 -16.80 4.40 8.90
CA GLY A 117 -15.41 4.75 8.64
C GLY A 117 -14.40 3.98 9.49
N THR A 118 -14.78 2.84 10.05
CA THR A 118 -13.85 1.92 10.71
C THR A 118 -13.34 0.87 9.72
N PHE A 119 -12.23 0.21 10.06
CA PHE A 119 -11.70 -0.92 9.31
C PHE A 119 -11.08 -1.96 10.27
N PRO A 120 -10.91 -3.21 9.88
CA PRO A 120 -10.37 -4.25 10.75
C PRO A 120 -9.01 -3.88 11.34
N VAL A 121 -8.87 -4.01 12.66
CA VAL A 121 -7.58 -3.86 13.35
C VAL A 121 -6.93 -5.24 13.40
N ILE A 122 -6.03 -5.50 12.44
CA ILE A 122 -5.39 -6.81 12.27
C ILE A 122 -3.87 -6.72 12.26
N GLY A 123 -3.24 -7.76 12.80
CA GLY A 123 -1.80 -7.93 12.75
C GLY A 123 -1.02 -6.93 13.59
N ARG A 124 0.23 -6.78 13.24
CA ARG A 124 1.23 -5.89 13.89
C ARG A 124 1.23 -4.49 13.27
N SER A 125 1.94 -3.58 13.91
CA SER A 125 2.17 -2.20 13.43
C SER A 125 0.88 -1.38 13.26
N THR A 126 -0.16 -1.71 14.01
CA THR A 126 -1.43 -1.00 13.97
C THR A 126 -1.33 0.50 14.29
N PRO A 127 -0.32 1.00 15.06
CA PRO A 127 -0.09 2.43 15.26
C PRO A 127 0.25 3.21 13.98
N TYR A 128 0.52 2.55 12.85
CA TYR A 128 0.67 3.23 11.55
C TYR A 128 -0.67 3.70 10.98
N ARG A 129 -1.77 3.40 11.66
CA ARG A 129 -3.11 3.97 11.43
C ARG A 129 -3.54 3.86 9.96
N MET A 130 -3.81 5.01 9.34
CA MET A 130 -4.27 5.10 7.96
C MET A 130 -3.25 4.62 6.91
N ALA A 131 -2.00 4.32 7.26
CA ALA A 131 -1.09 3.67 6.33
C ALA A 131 -1.65 2.34 5.79
N ALA A 132 -2.57 1.70 6.53
CA ALA A 132 -3.34 0.55 6.04
C ALA A 132 -4.08 0.84 4.72
N MET A 133 -4.48 2.08 4.49
CA MET A 133 -5.19 2.54 3.28
C MET A 133 -4.26 3.04 2.18
N GLN A 134 -2.94 2.95 2.35
CA GLN A 134 -1.96 3.44 1.37
C GLN A 134 -2.20 2.91 -0.06
N PRO A 135 -2.43 1.62 -0.32
CA PRO A 135 -2.64 1.15 -1.70
C PRO A 135 -3.88 1.76 -2.37
N LEU A 136 -4.95 1.99 -1.61
CA LEU A 136 -6.14 2.67 -2.12
C LEU A 136 -5.84 4.12 -2.49
N ALA A 137 -5.14 4.84 -1.61
CA ALA A 137 -4.69 6.22 -1.86
C ALA A 137 -3.68 6.30 -3.02
N LEU A 138 -2.77 5.32 -3.12
CA LEU A 138 -1.77 5.21 -4.19
C LEU A 138 -2.43 5.03 -5.56
N MET A 139 -3.45 4.15 -5.66
CA MET A 139 -4.18 3.95 -6.91
C MET A 139 -4.91 5.20 -7.35
N ALA A 140 -5.46 5.98 -6.42
CA ALA A 140 -6.06 7.28 -6.72
C ALA A 140 -5.01 8.28 -7.23
N TRP A 141 -3.89 8.41 -6.55
CA TRP A 141 -2.80 9.30 -6.94
C TRP A 141 -2.18 8.93 -8.29
N TYR A 142 -1.96 7.64 -8.55
CA TYR A 142 -1.47 7.15 -9.85
C TYR A 142 -2.52 7.26 -10.97
N GLN A 143 -3.76 7.63 -10.65
CA GLN A 143 -4.89 7.63 -11.60
C GLN A 143 -5.10 6.24 -12.23
N LYS A 144 -4.96 5.21 -11.40
CA LYS A 144 -5.05 3.80 -11.76
C LYS A 144 -6.10 3.05 -10.92
N LEU A 145 -7.11 3.78 -10.43
CA LEU A 145 -8.23 3.12 -9.75
C LEU A 145 -8.83 2.04 -10.67
N PRO A 146 -9.16 0.87 -10.13
CA PRO A 146 -9.89 -0.14 -10.90
C PRO A 146 -11.30 0.35 -11.27
N SER A 147 -11.90 -0.20 -12.32
CA SER A 147 -13.21 0.22 -12.82
C SER A 147 -14.34 0.16 -11.79
N ASP A 148 -14.19 -0.69 -10.77
CA ASP A 148 -15.17 -0.86 -9.70
C ASP A 148 -15.19 0.30 -8.69
N LEU A 149 -14.17 1.16 -8.71
CA LEU A 149 -13.96 2.25 -7.76
C LEU A 149 -13.93 3.60 -8.46
N SER A 150 -14.94 4.45 -8.20
CA SER A 150 -14.92 5.82 -8.69
C SER A 150 -14.09 6.75 -7.78
N ASN A 151 -13.59 7.86 -8.33
CA ASN A 151 -12.85 8.87 -7.59
C ASN A 151 -13.64 9.42 -6.39
N GLY A 152 -14.92 9.77 -6.60
CA GLY A 152 -15.80 10.28 -5.55
C GLY A 152 -16.07 9.26 -4.43
N GLN A 153 -16.17 7.98 -4.78
CA GLN A 153 -16.34 6.87 -3.84
C GLN A 153 -15.08 6.69 -2.96
N VAL A 154 -13.90 6.62 -3.58
CA VAL A 154 -12.64 6.45 -2.85
C VAL A 154 -12.35 7.64 -1.94
N ARG A 155 -12.56 8.88 -2.45
CA ARG A 155 -12.42 10.08 -1.64
C ARG A 155 -13.34 10.05 -0.43
N ALA A 156 -14.63 9.74 -0.62
CA ALA A 156 -15.61 9.70 0.47
C ALA A 156 -15.21 8.67 1.53
N ALA A 157 -14.80 7.47 1.12
CA ALA A 157 -14.37 6.40 2.02
C ALA A 157 -13.13 6.80 2.84
N LEU A 158 -12.07 7.26 2.17
CA LEU A 158 -10.85 7.71 2.84
C LEU A 158 -11.09 8.88 3.80
N THR A 159 -11.89 9.86 3.38
CA THR A 159 -12.27 11.01 4.22
C THR A 159 -13.02 10.55 5.46
N LYS A 160 -13.93 9.59 5.32
CA LYS A 160 -14.68 9.06 6.46
C LYS A 160 -13.76 8.35 7.47
N VAL A 161 -12.76 7.61 7.01
CA VAL A 161 -11.76 7.00 7.90
C VAL A 161 -10.95 8.07 8.63
N MET A 162 -10.53 9.15 7.93
CA MET A 162 -9.80 10.27 8.54
C MET A 162 -10.61 10.89 9.67
N HIS A 163 -11.85 11.27 9.41
CA HIS A 163 -12.75 11.84 10.42
C HIS A 163 -12.96 10.88 11.59
N ARG A 164 -13.23 9.60 11.30
CA ARG A 164 -13.42 8.61 12.36
C ARG A 164 -12.21 8.47 13.28
N MET A 165 -11.01 8.56 12.72
CA MET A 165 -9.77 8.37 13.45
C MET A 165 -9.30 9.63 14.18
N PHE A 166 -9.47 10.82 13.60
CA PHE A 166 -8.80 12.02 14.08
C PHE A 166 -9.72 13.06 14.74
N ASP A 167 -11.02 13.10 14.43
CA ASP A 167 -11.87 14.19 14.93
C ASP A 167 -12.19 14.08 16.43
N THR A 168 -12.29 12.88 16.97
CA THR A 168 -12.82 12.64 18.32
C THR A 168 -11.81 12.04 19.29
N GLN A 169 -10.64 11.63 18.81
CA GLN A 169 -9.65 10.94 19.62
C GLN A 169 -8.38 11.78 19.80
N GLN A 170 -7.76 11.65 20.95
CA GLN A 170 -6.53 12.37 21.27
C GLN A 170 -5.33 11.65 20.63
N ASN A 171 -5.12 11.88 19.34
CA ASN A 171 -4.04 11.26 18.57
C ASN A 171 -2.71 12.02 18.69
N PHE A 172 -2.72 13.26 19.17
CA PHE A 172 -1.55 14.11 19.29
C PHE A 172 -1.28 14.47 20.75
N ASN A 173 -0.02 14.55 21.13
CA ASN A 173 0.39 15.06 22.43
C ASN A 173 0.36 16.60 22.43
N GLU A 174 0.67 17.21 23.59
CA GLU A 174 0.72 18.67 23.76
C GLU A 174 1.70 19.37 22.80
N GLY A 175 2.75 18.67 22.36
CA GLY A 175 3.71 19.17 21.38
C GLY A 175 3.28 19.01 19.92
N GLY A 176 2.07 18.49 19.67
CA GLY A 176 1.56 18.28 18.30
C GLY A 176 2.11 17.03 17.61
N TYR A 177 2.79 16.13 18.31
CA TYR A 177 3.31 14.88 17.78
C TYR A 177 2.31 13.74 17.99
N LEU A 178 2.25 12.81 17.01
CA LEU A 178 1.44 11.62 17.14
C LEU A 178 1.84 10.78 18.36
N THR A 179 0.82 10.35 19.11
CA THR A 179 0.98 9.38 20.20
C THR A 179 0.94 7.96 19.68
N ILE A 180 1.58 7.02 20.37
CA ILE A 180 1.49 5.60 20.04
C ILE A 180 0.06 5.13 20.25
N GLY A 181 -0.53 4.51 19.24
CA GLY A 181 -1.88 4.00 19.25
C GLY A 181 -2.49 3.90 17.86
N PHE A 182 -3.55 3.13 17.73
CA PHE A 182 -4.33 3.01 16.50
C PHE A 182 -5.34 4.15 16.36
N CYS A 183 -6.10 4.43 17.40
CA CYS A 183 -7.10 5.51 17.43
C CYS A 183 -7.06 6.17 18.81
N GLY A 184 -6.27 7.21 18.97
CA GLY A 184 -5.93 7.83 20.24
C GLY A 184 -4.59 7.34 20.80
N HIS A 185 -4.40 7.48 22.12
CA HIS A 185 -3.22 7.02 22.85
C HIS A 185 -3.43 5.61 23.39
N GLN A 186 -2.78 4.61 22.78
CA GLN A 186 -2.93 3.18 23.07
C GLN A 186 -1.54 2.51 23.04
N PRO A 187 -0.66 2.77 24.03
CA PRO A 187 0.73 2.36 24.01
C PRO A 187 0.93 0.84 23.93
N GLU A 188 -0.05 0.04 24.40
CA GLU A 188 -0.03 -1.42 24.34
C GLU A 188 -0.11 -1.98 22.91
N THR A 189 -0.49 -1.15 21.93
CA THR A 189 -0.52 -1.54 20.52
C THR A 189 0.87 -1.48 19.86
N ALA A 190 1.89 -1.02 20.61
CA ALA A 190 3.25 -0.90 20.11
C ALA A 190 3.92 -2.28 19.95
N ASP A 191 4.55 -2.48 18.80
CA ASP A 191 5.56 -3.52 18.67
C ASP A 191 6.89 -3.01 19.23
N TRP A 192 7.85 -3.92 19.48
CA TRP A 192 9.14 -3.57 20.06
C TRP A 192 9.94 -2.51 19.25
N TYR A 193 9.67 -2.37 17.96
CA TYR A 193 10.28 -1.41 17.04
C TYR A 193 9.47 -0.12 16.88
N THR A 194 8.25 -0.05 17.39
CA THR A 194 7.38 1.11 17.23
C THR A 194 7.93 2.31 18.01
N ASN A 195 8.01 3.45 17.35
CA ASN A 195 8.40 4.71 17.96
C ASN A 195 7.61 5.87 17.35
N ASN A 196 7.66 7.04 17.98
CA ASN A 196 6.88 8.21 17.55
C ASN A 196 7.21 8.64 16.12
N GLY A 197 8.44 8.44 15.65
CA GLY A 197 8.84 8.75 14.28
C GLY A 197 8.17 7.84 13.25
N SER A 198 7.98 6.56 13.55
CA SER A 198 7.36 5.61 12.63
C SER A 198 5.86 5.84 12.43
N LEU A 199 5.19 6.56 13.34
CA LEU A 199 3.77 6.86 13.25
C LEU A 199 3.40 7.76 12.07
N TYR A 200 4.38 8.51 11.55
CA TYR A 200 4.20 9.34 10.35
C TYR A 200 3.91 8.52 9.09
N MET A 201 4.03 7.21 9.12
CA MET A 201 3.53 6.35 8.05
C MET A 201 2.04 6.56 7.79
N THR A 202 1.25 7.01 8.78
CA THR A 202 -0.16 7.37 8.56
C THR A 202 -0.35 8.39 7.44
N SER A 203 0.63 9.26 7.17
CA SER A 203 0.59 10.26 6.10
C SER A 203 0.58 9.65 4.69
N LEU A 204 0.93 8.38 4.55
CA LEU A 204 0.91 7.68 3.26
C LEU A 204 -0.51 7.56 2.66
N ALA A 205 -1.54 7.71 3.48
CA ALA A 205 -2.92 7.81 3.00
C ALA A 205 -3.25 9.17 2.34
N PHE A 206 -2.39 10.18 2.50
CA PHE A 206 -2.59 11.52 1.96
C PHE A 206 -2.00 11.72 0.56
N MET A 207 -1.53 10.67 -0.10
CA MET A 207 -0.95 10.74 -1.46
C MET A 207 -1.85 11.48 -2.46
N PRO A 208 -3.20 11.36 -2.43
CA PRO A 208 -4.06 12.11 -3.34
C PRO A 208 -3.97 13.63 -3.23
N LEU A 209 -3.43 14.19 -2.13
CA LEU A 209 -3.17 15.64 -2.02
C LEU A 209 -2.19 16.15 -3.09
N GLY A 210 -1.40 15.27 -3.70
CA GLY A 210 -0.55 15.59 -4.85
C GLY A 210 -1.30 15.79 -6.17
N LEU A 211 -2.61 15.49 -6.23
CA LEU A 211 -3.43 15.72 -7.43
C LEU A 211 -3.85 17.18 -7.53
N PRO A 212 -3.91 17.74 -8.76
CA PRO A 212 -4.45 19.10 -8.96
C PRO A 212 -5.87 19.24 -8.42
N ALA A 213 -6.23 20.41 -7.90
CA ALA A 213 -7.56 20.67 -7.36
C ALA A 213 -8.70 20.45 -8.39
N SER A 214 -8.39 20.59 -9.69
CA SER A 214 -9.33 20.32 -10.79
C SER A 214 -9.46 18.84 -11.16
N HIS A 215 -8.70 17.95 -10.52
CA HIS A 215 -8.75 16.51 -10.83
C HIS A 215 -10.10 15.92 -10.40
N PRO A 216 -10.68 14.95 -11.16
CA PRO A 216 -11.94 14.27 -10.82
C PRO A 216 -11.96 13.69 -9.40
N PHE A 217 -10.84 13.29 -8.85
CA PHE A 217 -10.76 12.87 -7.45
C PHE A 217 -11.33 13.93 -6.48
N TRP A 218 -11.13 15.22 -6.78
CA TRP A 218 -11.62 16.33 -5.96
C TRP A 218 -12.98 16.88 -6.41
N THR A 219 -13.23 16.89 -7.73
CA THR A 219 -14.40 17.57 -8.31
C THR A 219 -15.61 16.68 -8.49
N ASP A 220 -15.44 15.35 -8.60
CA ASP A 220 -16.56 14.42 -8.68
C ASP A 220 -17.41 14.47 -7.40
N ALA A 221 -18.72 14.34 -7.55
CA ALA A 221 -19.62 14.23 -6.40
C ALA A 221 -19.24 13.04 -5.51
N PRO A 222 -19.30 13.18 -4.17
CA PRO A 222 -19.11 12.05 -3.27
C PRO A 222 -20.07 10.91 -3.58
N GLN A 223 -19.58 9.68 -3.57
CA GLN A 223 -20.39 8.48 -3.82
C GLN A 223 -20.30 7.53 -2.62
N PRO A 224 -21.36 6.82 -2.29
CA PRO A 224 -21.32 5.79 -1.28
C PRO A 224 -20.34 4.68 -1.70
N TRP A 225 -19.50 4.23 -0.78
CA TRP A 225 -18.60 3.12 -1.01
C TRP A 225 -19.28 1.77 -0.77
N THR A 226 -18.62 0.68 -1.09
CA THR A 226 -19.25 -0.65 -1.16
C THR A 226 -19.98 -1.04 0.12
N GLN A 227 -19.41 -0.83 1.30
CA GLN A 227 -20.07 -1.18 2.56
C GLN A 227 -21.32 -0.33 2.81
N VAL A 228 -21.28 0.96 2.48
CA VAL A 228 -22.48 1.83 2.59
C VAL A 228 -23.59 1.31 1.68
N LYS A 229 -23.26 0.97 0.43
CA LYS A 229 -24.25 0.40 -0.52
C LYS A 229 -24.81 -0.91 0.00
N ALA A 230 -23.94 -1.82 0.44
CA ALA A 230 -24.33 -3.16 0.89
C ALA A 230 -25.28 -3.12 2.08
N TRP A 231 -24.94 -2.35 3.11
CA TRP A 231 -25.76 -2.27 4.32
C TRP A 231 -27.06 -1.46 4.14
N ASN A 232 -27.16 -0.66 3.07
CA ASN A 232 -28.38 0.04 2.68
C ASN A 232 -29.18 -0.68 1.59
N GLY A 233 -28.86 -1.93 1.28
CA GLY A 233 -29.57 -2.72 0.27
C GLY A 233 -29.43 -2.20 -1.16
N GLN A 234 -28.41 -1.40 -1.44
CA GLN A 234 -28.13 -0.84 -2.78
C GLN A 234 -27.29 -1.81 -3.61
N PRO A 235 -27.42 -1.81 -4.92
CA PRO A 235 -26.58 -2.63 -5.80
C PRO A 235 -25.11 -2.20 -5.72
N PHE A 236 -24.21 -3.19 -5.70
CA PHE A 236 -22.77 -3.01 -5.77
C PHE A 236 -22.11 -4.14 -6.57
N PRO A 237 -20.92 -3.94 -7.16
CA PRO A 237 -20.23 -4.98 -7.91
C PRO A 237 -19.88 -6.17 -7.03
N LYS A 238 -20.19 -7.39 -7.50
CA LYS A 238 -19.74 -8.61 -6.83
C LYS A 238 -18.22 -8.71 -6.89
N ASP A 239 -17.60 -9.11 -5.79
CA ASP A 239 -16.17 -9.40 -5.77
C ASP A 239 -15.86 -10.75 -6.43
N HIS A 240 -14.67 -10.87 -7.00
CA HIS A 240 -14.21 -12.05 -7.69
C HIS A 240 -12.85 -12.46 -7.17
N ARG A 241 -12.64 -13.76 -6.98
CA ARG A 241 -11.33 -14.32 -6.73
C ARG A 241 -10.41 -14.00 -7.92
N TRP A 242 -9.26 -13.44 -7.63
CA TRP A 242 -8.20 -13.25 -8.60
C TRP A 242 -7.24 -14.44 -8.56
N ALA A 243 -7.52 -15.47 -9.36
CA ALA A 243 -6.72 -16.69 -9.39
C ALA A 243 -5.72 -16.73 -10.55
N ASP A 244 -5.92 -15.91 -11.58
CA ASP A 244 -5.18 -16.01 -12.85
C ASP A 244 -3.69 -15.66 -12.72
N ASP A 245 -3.30 -15.06 -11.61
CA ASP A 245 -1.94 -14.64 -11.34
C ASP A 245 -1.14 -15.67 -10.52
N ILE A 246 -1.77 -16.74 -10.07
CA ILE A 246 -1.13 -17.89 -9.40
C ILE A 246 -0.94 -19.02 -10.41
N GLN A 247 -0.32 -18.73 -11.53
CA GLN A 247 0.08 -19.80 -12.43
C GLN A 247 1.31 -20.48 -11.86
N THR A 248 1.12 -21.71 -11.42
CA THR A 248 2.18 -22.60 -10.94
C THR A 248 3.28 -22.86 -11.98
N LYS A 249 3.08 -22.46 -13.23
CA LYS A 249 4.03 -22.64 -14.34
C LYS A 249 5.10 -21.54 -14.45
N ASP A 250 4.90 -20.38 -13.82
CA ASP A 250 5.85 -19.26 -13.85
C ASP A 250 6.66 -19.12 -12.55
N ARG A 251 6.63 -20.11 -11.67
CA ARG A 251 7.35 -20.07 -10.40
C ARG A 251 8.85 -20.41 -10.51
N TRP A 252 9.35 -20.66 -11.74
CA TRP A 252 10.78 -20.99 -11.95
C TRP A 252 11.32 -20.48 -13.29
#